data_c3dbc43407e3a085e8a237f415b981c4
#
_entry.id   c3dbc43407e3a085e8a237f415b981c4
#
_cell.length_a   1.000
_cell.length_b   1.000
_cell.length_c   1.000
_cell.angle_alpha   90.00
_cell.angle_beta   90.00
_cell.angle_gamma   90.00
#
_symmetry.space_group_name_H-M   'P 1'
#
loop_
_entity.id
_entity.type
_entity.pdbx_description
1 polymer ?
#
loop_
_entity_poly.entity_id
_entity_poly.type
_entity_poly.pdbx_seq_one_letter_code
_entity_poly.pdbx_strand_id
1 'polypeptide(L)'
;MYMNKALNPTWKNFFHFALPSMAAMVIFSSYTIIDGIFVAKGVSDLAMAAVNLSLPFINVLSGLAVLLTMGTSTLCAFALGKGDQKKAEELFTQTVVVILIVSAVISVAVSIFAKPLAYLLGARELTIGYSSQYLHVVCLFSVCVILSYCLEVM
;
A
#
# COMPACT_ATOMS: atom_id res chain seq x y z
N MET A 1 6.23 -12.75 -27.90
CA MET A 1 5.17 -13.43 -28.68
C MET A 1 3.75 -13.23 -28.14
N TYR A 2 3.58 -12.55 -27.01
CA TYR A 2 2.26 -12.29 -26.39
C TYR A 2 1.64 -10.92 -26.73
N MET A 3 2.41 -10.00 -27.30
CA MET A 3 2.00 -8.60 -27.54
C MET A 3 1.07 -8.39 -28.75
N ASN A 4 0.95 -9.37 -29.64
CA ASN A 4 0.20 -9.17 -30.91
C ASN A 4 -1.29 -9.62 -30.84
N LYS A 5 -1.74 -10.15 -29.67
CA LYS A 5 -3.14 -10.59 -29.48
C LYS A 5 -4.02 -9.56 -28.77
N ALA A 6 -3.41 -8.49 -28.25
CA ALA A 6 -4.11 -7.45 -27.44
C ALA A 6 -4.72 -6.31 -28.27
N LEU A 7 -4.49 -6.26 -29.58
CA LEU A 7 -4.85 -5.12 -30.43
C LEU A 7 -6.25 -5.17 -31.06
N ASN A 8 -7.00 -6.24 -30.85
CA ASN A 8 -8.40 -6.26 -31.27
C ASN A 8 -9.30 -6.13 -30.01
N PRO A 9 -10.00 -5.01 -29.84
CA PRO A 9 -10.95 -4.82 -28.74
C PRO A 9 -12.19 -5.68 -29.00
N THR A 10 -12.07 -6.97 -28.75
CA THR A 10 -13.18 -7.90 -28.81
C THR A 10 -13.72 -8.06 -27.38
N TRP A 11 -15.03 -7.99 -27.19
CA TRP A 11 -15.72 -8.21 -25.91
C TRP A 11 -15.18 -9.45 -25.16
N LYS A 12 -14.80 -10.49 -25.90
CA LYS A 12 -14.22 -11.71 -25.36
C LYS A 12 -12.87 -11.47 -24.66
N ASN A 13 -12.01 -10.62 -25.22
CA ASN A 13 -10.73 -10.26 -24.61
C ASN A 13 -10.93 -9.36 -23.37
N PHE A 14 -11.91 -8.45 -23.43
CA PHE A 14 -12.27 -7.62 -22.30
C PHE A 14 -12.71 -8.47 -21.09
N PHE A 15 -13.64 -9.39 -21.28
CA PHE A 15 -14.10 -10.26 -20.20
C PHE A 15 -13.01 -11.22 -19.71
N HIS A 16 -12.10 -11.64 -20.56
CA HIS A 16 -10.98 -12.50 -20.17
C HIS A 16 -10.04 -11.82 -19.17
N PHE A 17 -9.85 -10.49 -19.26
CA PHE A 17 -9.06 -9.71 -18.30
C PHE A 17 -9.91 -9.16 -17.16
N ALA A 18 -11.14 -8.75 -17.42
CA ALA A 18 -12.00 -8.15 -16.42
C ALA A 18 -12.45 -9.16 -15.36
N LEU A 19 -12.79 -10.40 -15.76
CA LEU A 19 -13.30 -11.41 -14.83
C LEU A 19 -12.30 -11.80 -13.73
N PRO A 20 -11.03 -12.10 -14.03
CA PRO A 20 -10.02 -12.36 -12.99
C PRO A 20 -9.77 -11.16 -12.08
N SER A 21 -9.76 -9.94 -12.64
CA SER A 21 -9.57 -8.72 -11.85
C SER A 21 -10.74 -8.48 -10.89
N MET A 22 -11.98 -8.70 -11.35
CA MET A 22 -13.17 -8.61 -10.50
C MET A 22 -13.15 -9.67 -9.40
N ALA A 23 -12.77 -10.91 -9.72
CA ALA A 23 -12.63 -11.98 -8.74
C ALA A 23 -11.58 -11.64 -7.67
N ALA A 24 -10.43 -11.11 -8.07
CA ALA A 24 -9.40 -10.64 -7.15
C ALA A 24 -9.92 -9.53 -6.22
N MET A 25 -10.68 -8.56 -6.75
CA MET A 25 -11.31 -7.49 -5.96
C MET A 25 -12.33 -8.03 -4.95
N VAL A 26 -13.14 -9.02 -5.33
CA VAL A 26 -14.09 -9.66 -4.42
C VAL A 26 -13.37 -10.41 -3.30
N ILE A 27 -12.30 -11.14 -3.61
CA ILE A 27 -11.47 -11.83 -2.61
C ILE A 27 -10.84 -10.83 -1.65
N PHE A 28 -10.26 -9.74 -2.17
CA PHE A 28 -9.66 -8.69 -1.35
C PHE A 28 -10.69 -8.01 -0.43
N SER A 29 -11.88 -7.71 -0.95
CA SER A 29 -12.97 -7.13 -0.14
C SER A 29 -13.45 -8.10 0.94
N SER A 30 -13.55 -9.39 0.61
CA SER A 30 -13.91 -10.43 1.59
C SER A 30 -12.87 -10.56 2.70
N TYR A 31 -11.58 -10.51 2.35
CA TYR A 31 -10.49 -10.48 3.32
C TYR A 31 -10.62 -9.29 4.27
N THR A 32 -10.87 -8.09 3.75
CA THR A 32 -11.01 -6.87 4.57
C THR A 32 -12.19 -6.96 5.55
N ILE A 33 -13.33 -7.54 5.11
CA ILE A 33 -14.51 -7.74 5.97
C ILE A 33 -14.19 -8.75 7.09
N ILE A 34 -13.55 -9.86 6.74
CA ILE A 34 -13.17 -10.90 7.71
C ILE A 34 -12.20 -10.33 8.74
N ASP A 35 -11.17 -9.59 8.30
CA ASP A 35 -10.21 -8.92 9.19
C ASP A 35 -10.93 -7.97 10.16
N GLY A 36 -11.84 -7.14 9.65
CA GLY A 36 -12.66 -6.25 10.48
C GLY A 36 -13.49 -7.00 11.55
N ILE A 37 -14.07 -8.15 11.20
CA ILE A 37 -14.82 -8.99 12.16
C ILE A 37 -13.90 -9.57 13.25
N PHE A 38 -12.71 -10.04 12.87
CA PHE A 38 -11.73 -10.56 13.83
C PHE A 38 -11.25 -9.48 14.80
N VAL A 39 -10.93 -8.29 14.28
CA VAL A 39 -10.54 -7.15 15.12
C VAL A 39 -11.69 -6.74 16.06
N ALA A 40 -12.93 -6.67 15.56
CA ALA A 40 -14.09 -6.29 16.37
C ALA A 40 -14.40 -7.28 17.49
N LYS A 41 -14.19 -8.58 17.27
CA LYS A 41 -14.48 -9.63 18.28
C LYS A 41 -13.30 -9.95 19.19
N GLY A 42 -12.08 -9.73 18.71
CA GLY A 42 -10.85 -10.15 19.41
C GLY A 42 -10.20 -9.08 20.26
N VAL A 43 -10.59 -7.81 20.08
CA VAL A 43 -9.91 -6.68 20.71
C VAL A 43 -10.95 -5.79 21.43
N SER A 44 -10.51 -5.06 22.45
CA SER A 44 -11.40 -4.14 23.18
C SER A 44 -11.86 -2.97 22.29
N ASP A 45 -13.03 -2.38 22.63
CA ASP A 45 -13.58 -1.21 21.92
C ASP A 45 -12.57 -0.04 21.86
N LEU A 46 -11.75 0.11 22.90
CA LEU A 46 -10.68 1.12 22.94
C LEU A 46 -9.57 0.87 21.94
N ALA A 47 -9.21 -0.39 21.71
CA ALA A 47 -8.20 -0.74 20.72
C ALA A 47 -8.75 -0.56 19.29
N MET A 48 -10.02 -0.90 19.07
CA MET A 48 -10.69 -0.65 17.79
C MET A 48 -10.79 0.85 17.48
N ALA A 49 -11.11 1.67 18.48
CA ALA A 49 -11.09 3.13 18.34
C ALA A 49 -9.68 3.64 17.99
N ALA A 50 -8.63 3.08 18.59
CA ALA A 50 -7.24 3.45 18.32
C ALA A 50 -6.81 3.10 16.88
N VAL A 51 -7.22 1.94 16.36
CA VAL A 51 -7.00 1.55 14.96
C VAL A 51 -7.68 2.55 14.02
N ASN A 52 -8.96 2.86 14.26
CA ASN A 52 -9.71 3.81 13.44
C ASN A 52 -9.09 5.22 13.44
N LEU A 53 -8.59 5.69 14.57
CA LEU A 53 -7.86 6.96 14.66
C LEU A 53 -6.55 6.96 13.86
N SER A 54 -5.96 5.80 13.64
CA SER A 54 -4.73 5.66 12.87
C SER A 54 -4.95 5.54 11.35
N LEU A 55 -6.19 5.28 10.89
CA LEU A 55 -6.52 5.13 9.47
C LEU A 55 -6.10 6.32 8.59
N PRO A 56 -6.28 7.60 8.98
CA PRO A 56 -5.82 8.72 8.17
C PRO A 56 -4.32 8.67 7.89
N PHE A 57 -3.51 8.26 8.87
CA PHE A 57 -2.07 8.11 8.68
C PHE A 57 -1.75 6.98 7.71
N ILE A 58 -2.42 5.83 7.84
CA ILE A 58 -2.26 4.69 6.93
C ILE A 58 -2.64 5.09 5.49
N ASN A 59 -3.71 5.87 5.32
CA ASN A 59 -4.14 6.37 4.01
C ASN A 59 -3.10 7.29 3.37
N VAL A 60 -2.45 8.16 4.15
CA VAL A 60 -1.35 9.00 3.66
C VAL A 60 -0.15 8.13 3.24
N LEU A 61 0.19 7.13 4.04
CA LEU A 61 1.27 6.19 3.72
C LEU A 61 0.99 5.42 2.42
N SER A 62 -0.23 4.90 2.28
CA SER A 62 -0.68 4.21 1.06
C SER A 62 -0.70 5.14 -0.15
N GLY A 63 -1.16 6.38 0.02
CA GLY A 63 -1.12 7.39 -1.04
C GLY A 63 0.30 7.68 -1.54
N LEU A 64 1.26 7.77 -0.62
CA LEU A 64 2.67 7.93 -0.96
C LEU A 64 3.22 6.70 -1.71
N ALA A 65 2.85 5.50 -1.28
CA ALA A 65 3.22 4.26 -1.96
C ALA A 65 2.69 4.22 -3.40
N VAL A 66 1.41 4.52 -3.59
CA VAL A 66 0.75 4.57 -4.90
C VAL A 66 1.42 5.62 -5.80
N LEU A 67 1.71 6.81 -5.27
CA LEU A 67 2.36 7.88 -6.03
C LEU A 67 3.72 7.45 -6.58
N LEU A 68 4.56 6.88 -5.74
CA LEU A 68 5.89 6.38 -6.15
C LEU A 68 5.77 5.24 -7.16
N THR A 69 4.88 4.30 -6.91
CA THR A 69 4.74 3.08 -7.71
C THR A 69 4.12 3.37 -9.08
N MET A 70 3.02 4.14 -9.13
CA MET A 70 2.36 4.51 -10.39
C MET A 70 3.25 5.39 -11.27
N GLY A 71 4.00 6.32 -10.64
CA GLY A 71 4.97 7.15 -11.35
C GLY A 71 6.03 6.29 -12.04
N THR A 72 6.61 5.35 -11.32
CA THR A 72 7.64 4.46 -11.87
C THR A 72 7.08 3.48 -12.89
N SER A 73 5.93 2.87 -12.62
CA SER A 73 5.28 1.95 -13.56
C SER A 73 5.05 2.60 -14.91
N THR A 74 4.60 3.85 -14.93
CA THR A 74 4.42 4.62 -16.16
C THR A 74 5.74 4.84 -16.90
N LEU A 75 6.81 5.20 -16.20
CA LEU A 75 8.13 5.40 -16.79
C LEU A 75 8.73 4.08 -17.33
N CYS A 76 8.55 2.99 -16.59
CA CYS A 76 8.96 1.65 -17.03
C CYS A 76 8.21 1.21 -18.28
N ALA A 77 6.89 1.41 -18.33
CA ALA A 77 6.09 1.10 -19.52
C ALA A 77 6.55 1.90 -20.75
N PHE A 78 6.92 3.17 -20.53
CA PHE A 78 7.44 4.02 -21.60
C PHE A 78 8.82 3.56 -22.12
N ALA A 79 9.71 3.14 -21.21
CA ALA A 79 11.02 2.60 -21.56
C ALA A 79 10.88 1.27 -22.32
N LEU A 80 10.02 0.38 -21.84
CA LEU A 80 9.74 -0.89 -22.52
C LEU A 80 9.10 -0.68 -23.90
N GLY A 81 8.19 0.31 -24.03
CA GLY A 81 7.59 0.68 -25.31
C GLY A 81 8.60 1.19 -26.34
N LYS A 82 9.72 1.75 -25.90
CA LYS A 82 10.86 2.16 -26.74
C LYS A 82 11.87 1.02 -26.98
N GLY A 83 11.67 -0.15 -26.40
CA GLY A 83 12.60 -1.28 -26.50
C GLY A 83 13.83 -1.17 -25.58
N ASP A 84 13.85 -0.20 -24.67
CA ASP A 84 14.97 0.03 -23.74
C ASP A 84 14.74 -0.70 -22.41
N GLN A 85 14.98 -2.00 -22.43
CA GLN A 85 14.80 -2.87 -21.27
C GLN A 85 15.75 -2.52 -20.13
N LYS A 86 17.00 -2.11 -20.45
CA LYS A 86 17.97 -1.72 -19.41
C LYS A 86 17.48 -0.53 -18.61
N LYS A 87 16.90 0.46 -19.27
CA LYS A 87 16.36 1.64 -18.61
C LYS A 87 15.15 1.30 -17.73
N ALA A 88 14.31 0.36 -18.14
CA ALA A 88 13.21 -0.11 -17.31
C ALA A 88 13.71 -0.81 -16.03
N GLU A 89 14.73 -1.65 -16.12
CA GLU A 89 15.36 -2.31 -14.97
C GLU A 89 16.05 -1.32 -14.02
N GLU A 90 16.71 -0.30 -14.56
CA GLU A 90 17.29 0.79 -13.76
C GLU A 90 16.23 1.57 -13.01
N LEU A 91 15.13 1.95 -13.66
CA LEU A 91 14.01 2.66 -13.02
C LEU A 91 13.37 1.83 -11.92
N PHE A 92 13.17 0.55 -12.15
CA PHE A 92 12.65 -0.37 -11.12
C PHE A 92 13.57 -0.42 -9.90
N THR A 93 14.87 -0.63 -10.12
CA THR A 93 15.87 -0.70 -9.05
C THR A 93 15.94 0.61 -8.27
N GLN A 94 15.95 1.75 -8.97
CA GLN A 94 15.93 3.08 -8.33
C GLN A 94 14.70 3.25 -7.44
N THR A 95 13.53 2.82 -7.91
CA THR A 95 12.30 2.92 -7.13
C THR A 95 12.33 2.07 -5.88
N VAL A 96 12.83 0.85 -5.96
CA VAL A 96 13.00 0.00 -4.78
C VAL A 96 13.92 0.66 -3.75
N VAL A 97 15.04 1.24 -4.18
CA VAL A 97 15.95 1.97 -3.30
C VAL A 97 15.27 3.19 -2.67
N VAL A 98 14.54 3.98 -3.46
CA VAL A 98 13.79 5.14 -2.95
C VAL A 98 12.74 4.71 -1.93
N ILE A 99 12.00 3.63 -2.19
CA ILE A 99 11.01 3.07 -1.26
C ILE A 99 11.69 2.68 0.06
N LEU A 100 12.82 2.00 0.01
CA LEU A 100 13.57 1.61 1.21
C LEU A 100 14.02 2.83 2.03
N ILE A 101 14.52 3.86 1.37
CA ILE A 101 14.95 5.10 2.05
C ILE A 101 13.75 5.82 2.66
N VAL A 102 12.69 6.02 1.88
CA VAL A 102 11.48 6.75 2.34
C VAL A 102 10.82 6.02 3.50
N SER A 103 10.66 4.71 3.41
CA SER A 103 10.07 3.91 4.48
C SER A 103 10.94 3.90 5.75
N ALA A 104 12.27 3.85 5.62
CA ALA A 104 13.17 3.95 6.74
C ALA A 104 13.06 5.32 7.44
N VAL A 105 13.00 6.41 6.66
CA VAL A 105 12.82 7.78 7.20
C VAL A 105 11.48 7.89 7.94
N ILE A 106 10.40 7.39 7.34
CA ILE A 106 9.07 7.40 7.97
C ILE A 106 9.07 6.57 9.26
N SER A 107 9.66 5.38 9.23
CA SER A 107 9.75 4.50 10.40
C SER A 107 10.49 5.17 11.57
N VAL A 108 11.63 5.81 11.29
CA VAL A 108 12.39 6.55 12.30
C VAL A 108 11.61 7.76 12.81
N ALA A 109 11.03 8.55 11.91
CA ALA A 109 10.26 9.74 12.28
C ALA A 109 9.08 9.37 13.19
N VAL A 110 8.30 8.36 12.83
CA VAL A 110 7.16 7.93 13.64
C VAL A 110 7.61 7.26 14.94
N SER A 111 8.73 6.55 14.95
CA SER A 111 9.28 5.99 16.20
C SER A 111 9.58 7.09 17.23
N ILE A 112 10.06 8.24 16.78
CA ILE A 112 10.37 9.39 17.65
C ILE A 112 9.08 10.17 18.01
N PHE A 113 8.17 10.34 17.04
CA PHE A 113 7.01 11.21 17.17
C PHE A 113 5.67 10.46 17.30
N ALA A 114 5.67 9.16 17.66
CA ALA A 114 4.46 8.35 17.74
C ALA A 114 3.39 8.94 18.68
N LYS A 115 3.78 9.42 19.85
CA LYS A 115 2.85 10.03 20.82
C LYS A 115 2.27 11.37 20.33
N PRO A 116 3.09 12.37 19.91
CA PRO A 116 2.58 13.59 19.32
C PRO A 116 1.68 13.35 18.11
N LEU A 117 2.05 12.39 17.26
CA LEU A 117 1.27 12.01 16.09
C LEU A 117 -0.10 11.42 16.49
N ALA A 118 -0.14 10.53 17.50
CA ALA A 118 -1.39 9.98 18.01
C ALA A 118 -2.30 11.08 18.57
N TYR A 119 -1.74 12.07 19.30
CA TYR A 119 -2.50 13.24 19.77
C TYR A 119 -3.06 14.08 18.62
N LEU A 120 -2.28 14.30 17.59
CA LEU A 120 -2.70 15.05 16.39
C LEU A 120 -3.85 14.33 15.65
N LEU A 121 -3.84 13.00 15.65
CA LEU A 121 -4.90 12.16 15.08
C LEU A 121 -6.16 12.10 15.95
N GLY A 122 -6.14 12.71 17.15
CA GLY A 122 -7.30 12.80 18.06
C GLY A 122 -7.32 11.76 19.17
N ALA A 123 -6.23 11.02 19.39
CA ALA A 123 -6.12 10.09 20.50
C ALA A 123 -6.12 10.86 21.85
N ARG A 124 -6.90 10.37 22.81
CA ARG A 124 -6.98 10.92 24.16
C ARG A 124 -6.43 9.90 25.19
N GLU A 125 -6.37 10.29 26.46
CA GLU A 125 -5.71 9.53 27.53
C GLU A 125 -6.00 8.03 27.54
N LEU A 126 -7.24 7.62 27.23
CA LEU A 126 -7.65 6.22 27.21
C LEU A 126 -7.17 5.45 25.96
N THR A 127 -6.97 6.14 24.83
CA THR A 127 -6.65 5.50 23.52
C THR A 127 -5.21 5.73 23.09
N ILE A 128 -4.49 6.67 23.69
CA ILE A 128 -3.15 7.08 23.25
C ILE A 128 -2.13 5.94 23.34
N GLY A 129 -2.23 5.10 24.37
CA GLY A 129 -1.34 3.95 24.56
C GLY A 129 -1.49 2.95 23.42
N TYR A 130 -2.72 2.60 23.09
CA TYR A 130 -3.03 1.68 21.99
C TYR A 130 -2.69 2.27 20.62
N SER A 131 -3.04 3.55 20.38
CA SER A 131 -2.74 4.22 19.11
C SER A 131 -1.24 4.36 18.87
N SER A 132 -0.46 4.72 19.89
CA SER A 132 0.99 4.86 19.73
C SER A 132 1.68 3.52 19.49
N GLN A 133 1.26 2.44 20.16
CA GLN A 133 1.77 1.10 19.91
C GLN A 133 1.42 0.60 18.51
N TYR A 134 0.17 0.82 18.10
CA TYR A 134 -0.29 0.43 16.76
C TYR A 134 0.48 1.16 15.66
N LEU A 135 0.63 2.49 15.77
CA LEU A 135 1.43 3.29 14.83
C LEU A 135 2.88 2.82 14.79
N HIS A 136 3.46 2.46 15.93
CA HIS A 136 4.83 1.96 15.99
C HIS A 136 5.00 0.64 15.20
N VAL A 137 4.08 -0.31 15.40
CA VAL A 137 4.09 -1.59 14.68
C VAL A 137 3.86 -1.38 13.19
N VAL A 138 2.85 -0.59 12.80
CA VAL A 138 2.56 -0.29 11.39
C VAL A 138 3.76 0.36 10.70
N CYS A 139 4.44 1.29 11.38
CA CYS A 139 5.62 1.93 10.80
C CYS A 139 6.84 1.02 10.71
N LEU A 140 7.01 0.11 11.65
CA LEU A 140 8.08 -0.89 11.57
C LEU A 140 7.93 -1.77 10.33
N PHE A 141 6.67 -2.12 9.98
CA PHE A 141 6.36 -2.92 8.80
C PHE A 141 5.99 -2.09 7.57
N SER A 142 6.12 -0.75 7.62
CA SER A 142 5.82 0.14 6.49
C SER A 142 6.60 -0.20 5.23
N VAL A 143 7.86 -0.66 5.37
CA VAL A 143 8.68 -1.15 4.26
C VAL A 143 7.96 -2.27 3.50
N CYS A 144 7.44 -3.26 4.23
CA CYS A 144 6.74 -4.40 3.62
C CYS A 144 5.47 -3.95 2.91
N VAL A 145 4.72 -3.02 3.50
CA VAL A 145 3.49 -2.49 2.93
C VAL A 145 3.76 -1.74 1.63
N ILE A 146 4.72 -0.80 1.63
CA ILE A 146 5.05 0.00 0.45
C ILE A 146 5.66 -0.88 -0.64
N LEU A 147 6.53 -1.83 -0.28
CA LEU A 147 7.13 -2.77 -1.22
C LEU A 147 6.08 -3.70 -1.85
N SER A 148 5.07 -4.12 -1.08
CA SER A 148 3.96 -4.92 -1.59
C SER A 148 3.19 -4.18 -2.69
N TYR A 149 2.87 -2.90 -2.49
CA TYR A 149 2.27 -2.06 -3.53
C TYR A 149 3.16 -1.93 -4.77
N CYS A 150 4.48 -1.85 -4.59
CA CYS A 150 5.42 -1.78 -5.71
C CYS A 150 5.39 -3.06 -6.56
N LEU A 151 5.37 -4.22 -5.91
CA LEU A 151 5.34 -5.51 -6.61
C LEU A 151 3.97 -5.83 -7.24
N GLU A 152 2.89 -5.27 -6.70
CA GLU A 152 1.54 -5.47 -7.23
C GLU A 152 1.32 -4.70 -8.55
N VAL A 153 1.91 -3.52 -8.68
CA VAL A 153 1.67 -2.60 -9.82
C VAL A 153 2.69 -2.81 -10.95
N MET A 154 3.84 -3.41 -10.68
CA MET A 154 4.92 -3.65 -11.64
C MET A 154 4.93 -5.06 -12.22
#